data_0dde5d816ccec8889ab211df27aea0a2
#
_entry.id   0dde5d816ccec8889ab211df27aea0a2
#
_cell.length_a   1.000
_cell.length_b   1.000
_cell.length_c   1.000
_cell.angle_alpha   90.00
_cell.angle_beta   90.00
_cell.angle_gamma   90.00
#
_symmetry.space_group_name_H-M   'P 1'
#
loop_
_entity.id
_entity.type
_entity.pdbx_description
1 polymer ?
#
loop_
_entity_poly.entity_id
_entity_poly.type
_entity_poly.pdbx_seq_one_letter_code
_entity_poly.pdbx_strand_id
1 'polypeptide(L)'
;MLTEKQINQRKEALERSCGVCFICGKPLQQSFAQYSHRIPNKEMYRKKYGSWVIDHTKNGEYACSTEHNYQIDCGSSYGNHLEVIADILIYEYKKMYGVAGLGKLADKITEEYKRLGGE
;
A
#
# COMPACT_ATOMS: atom_id res chain seq x y z
N MET A 1 -16.14 -7.30 -11.04
CA MET A 1 -16.21 -5.82 -11.27
C MET A 1 -15.56 -5.08 -10.12
N LEU A 2 -14.79 -4.04 -10.43
CA LEU A 2 -14.15 -3.23 -9.40
C LEU A 2 -15.15 -2.29 -8.74
N THR A 3 -15.05 -2.14 -7.42
CA THR A 3 -15.82 -1.13 -6.69
C THR A 3 -15.28 0.27 -6.99
N GLU A 4 -16.05 1.30 -6.67
CA GLU A 4 -15.60 2.69 -6.82
C GLU A 4 -14.31 2.96 -6.01
N LYS A 5 -14.24 2.41 -4.79
CA LYS A 5 -13.03 2.52 -3.96
C LYS A 5 -11.82 1.88 -4.63
N GLN A 6 -11.99 0.72 -5.26
CA GLN A 6 -10.90 0.03 -5.95
C GLN A 6 -10.46 0.79 -7.21
N ILE A 7 -11.39 1.37 -7.93
CA ILE A 7 -11.08 2.22 -9.08
C ILE A 7 -10.26 3.43 -8.64
N ASN A 8 -10.69 4.09 -7.56
CA ASN A 8 -9.98 5.25 -7.01
C ASN A 8 -8.60 4.86 -6.47
N GLN A 9 -8.50 3.71 -5.82
CA GLN A 9 -7.23 3.17 -5.33
C GLN A 9 -6.22 3.04 -6.47
N ARG A 10 -6.64 2.46 -7.59
CA ARG A 10 -5.78 2.27 -8.76
C ARG A 10 -5.38 3.60 -9.39
N LYS A 11 -6.34 4.51 -9.52
CA LYS A 11 -6.10 5.84 -10.09
C LYS A 11 -5.07 6.61 -9.27
N GLU A 12 -5.23 6.64 -7.95
CA GLU A 12 -4.31 7.33 -7.06
C GLU A 12 -2.92 6.67 -7.05
N ALA A 13 -2.87 5.33 -7.12
CA ALA A 13 -1.61 4.61 -7.21
C ALA A 13 -0.85 4.98 -8.49
N LEU A 14 -1.54 5.08 -9.61
CA LEU A 14 -0.92 5.47 -10.88
C LEU A 14 -0.41 6.91 -10.84
N GLU A 15 -1.20 7.83 -10.31
CA GLU A 15 -0.80 9.23 -10.15
C GLU A 15 0.43 9.35 -9.25
N ARG A 16 0.44 8.64 -8.14
CA ARG A 16 1.55 8.64 -7.18
C ARG A 16 2.82 8.05 -7.78
N SER A 17 2.68 7.06 -8.66
CA SER A 17 3.82 6.40 -9.29
C SER A 17 4.54 7.28 -10.31
N CYS A 18 3.91 8.37 -10.75
CA CYS A 18 4.41 9.21 -11.83
C CYS A 18 4.65 8.43 -13.12
N GLY A 19 3.91 7.35 -13.34
CA GLY A 19 4.01 6.54 -14.54
C GLY A 19 5.19 5.60 -14.60
N VAL A 20 5.82 5.28 -13.47
CA VAL A 20 6.96 4.37 -13.42
C VAL A 20 6.68 3.14 -12.56
N CYS A 21 7.39 2.06 -12.84
CA CYS A 21 7.30 0.82 -12.08
C CYS A 21 7.79 1.02 -10.64
N PHE A 22 7.04 0.51 -9.67
CA PHE A 22 7.39 0.60 -8.26
C PHE A 22 8.71 -0.10 -7.93
N ILE A 23 9.05 -1.17 -8.66
CA ILE A 23 10.23 -1.99 -8.37
C ILE A 23 11.49 -1.45 -9.06
N CYS A 24 11.43 -1.18 -10.38
CA CYS A 24 12.62 -0.83 -11.16
C CYS A 24 12.67 0.61 -11.64
N GLY A 25 11.59 1.37 -11.49
CA GLY A 25 11.55 2.77 -11.91
C GLY A 25 11.44 3.02 -13.40
N LYS A 26 11.36 1.98 -14.20
CA LYS A 26 11.20 2.14 -15.65
C LYS A 26 9.80 2.63 -15.98
N PRO A 27 9.62 3.41 -17.06
CA PRO A 27 8.31 3.86 -17.48
C PRO A 27 7.34 2.70 -17.70
N LEU A 28 6.11 2.87 -17.21
CA LEU A 28 5.04 1.90 -17.42
C LEU A 28 4.51 2.02 -18.84
N GLN A 29 4.39 0.88 -19.51
CA GLN A 29 3.72 0.82 -20.81
C GLN A 29 2.29 0.38 -20.57
N GLN A 30 1.34 1.13 -21.09
CA GLN A 30 -0.08 0.90 -20.85
C GLN A 30 -0.50 -0.55 -21.09
N SER A 31 0.08 -1.21 -22.10
CA SER A 31 -0.24 -2.61 -22.44
C SER A 31 0.29 -3.64 -21.45
N PHE A 32 1.32 -3.28 -20.67
CA PHE A 32 2.02 -4.22 -19.80
C PHE A 32 1.96 -3.83 -18.33
N ALA A 33 1.44 -2.64 -18.00
CA ALA A 33 1.34 -2.20 -16.62
C ALA A 33 0.41 -3.13 -15.83
N GLN A 34 0.90 -3.65 -14.71
CA GLN A 34 0.14 -4.54 -13.84
C GLN A 34 -0.04 -3.94 -12.47
N TYR A 35 -1.28 -3.95 -11.99
CA TYR A 35 -1.61 -3.49 -10.65
C TYR A 35 -1.47 -4.64 -9.67
N SER A 36 -0.80 -4.39 -8.53
CA SER A 36 -0.62 -5.39 -7.50
C SER A 36 -0.99 -4.83 -6.12
N HIS A 37 -1.69 -5.62 -5.33
CA HIS A 37 -1.90 -5.34 -3.92
C HIS A 37 -0.67 -5.80 -3.14
N ARG A 38 -0.14 -4.96 -2.28
CA ARG A 38 0.99 -5.32 -1.39
C ARG A 38 0.52 -6.35 -0.37
N ILE A 39 -0.53 -6.05 0.41
CA ILE A 39 -1.25 -7.07 1.18
C ILE A 39 -2.31 -7.63 0.24
N PRO A 40 -2.30 -8.95 -0.02
CA PRO A 40 -3.20 -9.54 -1.03
C PRO A 40 -4.68 -9.25 -0.75
N ASN A 41 -5.43 -9.03 -1.82
CA ASN A 41 -6.88 -8.82 -1.74
C ASN A 41 -7.58 -10.16 -1.50
N LYS A 42 -7.54 -10.62 -0.25
CA LYS A 42 -8.18 -11.87 0.17
C LYS A 42 -9.05 -11.59 1.38
N GLU A 43 -10.13 -12.36 1.49
CA GLU A 43 -11.08 -12.17 2.58
C GLU A 43 -10.44 -12.28 3.96
N MET A 44 -9.50 -13.23 4.13
CA MET A 44 -8.79 -13.41 5.40
C MET A 44 -8.05 -12.14 5.83
N TYR A 45 -7.46 -11.41 4.88
CA TYR A 45 -6.75 -10.18 5.20
C TYR A 45 -7.70 -8.99 5.38
N ARG A 46 -8.82 -8.99 4.69
CA ARG A 46 -9.87 -7.99 4.91
C ARG A 46 -10.46 -8.10 6.31
N LYS A 47 -10.63 -9.31 6.80
CA LYS A 47 -11.10 -9.55 8.17
C LYS A 47 -10.04 -9.17 9.21
N LYS A 48 -8.77 -9.46 8.91
CA LYS A 48 -7.68 -9.21 9.86
C LYS A 48 -7.32 -7.73 9.98
N TYR A 49 -7.21 -7.03 8.86
CA TYR A 49 -6.73 -5.64 8.82
C TYR A 49 -7.82 -4.62 8.51
N GLY A 50 -8.93 -5.06 7.94
CA GLY A 50 -10.01 -4.17 7.51
C GLY A 50 -9.94 -3.83 6.03
N SER A 51 -11.10 -3.63 5.42
CA SER A 51 -11.16 -3.30 3.99
C SER A 51 -10.51 -1.97 3.67
N TRP A 52 -10.50 -1.04 4.62
CA TRP A 52 -9.87 0.27 4.40
C TRP A 52 -8.36 0.14 4.16
N VAL A 53 -7.70 -0.86 4.76
CA VAL A 53 -6.29 -1.15 4.52
C VAL A 53 -6.10 -1.76 3.14
N ILE A 54 -6.88 -2.80 2.83
CA ILE A 54 -6.73 -3.51 1.56
C ILE A 54 -7.01 -2.60 0.36
N ASP A 55 -8.01 -1.73 0.49
CA ASP A 55 -8.42 -0.82 -0.59
C ASP A 55 -7.71 0.54 -0.54
N HIS A 56 -6.76 0.71 0.37
CA HIS A 56 -6.02 1.97 0.49
C HIS A 56 -5.05 2.15 -0.68
N THR A 57 -4.87 3.40 -1.12
CA THR A 57 -3.97 3.71 -2.25
C THR A 57 -2.54 3.20 -2.04
N LYS A 58 -2.03 3.26 -0.80
CA LYS A 58 -0.67 2.80 -0.49
C LYS A 58 -0.53 1.29 -0.46
N ASN A 59 -1.63 0.55 -0.47
CA ASN A 59 -1.60 -0.91 -0.57
C ASN A 59 -1.54 -1.40 -2.02
N GLY A 60 -1.61 -0.49 -2.99
CA GLY A 60 -1.57 -0.87 -4.40
C GLY A 60 -0.45 -0.15 -5.12
N GLU A 61 0.25 -0.88 -5.96
CA GLU A 61 1.36 -0.35 -6.74
C GLU A 61 1.32 -0.92 -8.16
N TYR A 62 1.89 -0.19 -9.11
CA TYR A 62 1.99 -0.65 -10.49
C TYR A 62 3.37 -1.21 -10.79
N ALA A 63 3.40 -2.30 -11.55
CA ALA A 63 4.63 -2.94 -12.00
C ALA A 63 4.68 -2.99 -13.53
N CYS A 64 5.88 -3.02 -14.10
CA CYS A 64 6.08 -3.08 -15.53
C CYS A 64 6.04 -4.50 -16.10
N SER A 65 6.00 -5.52 -15.24
CA SER A 65 6.03 -6.92 -15.66
C SER A 65 5.41 -7.82 -14.59
N THR A 66 5.08 -9.05 -14.97
CA THR A 66 4.58 -10.06 -14.04
C THR A 66 5.61 -10.38 -12.94
N GLU A 67 6.88 -10.41 -13.31
CA GLU A 67 7.96 -10.66 -12.35
C GLU A 67 8.01 -9.58 -11.28
N HIS A 68 7.93 -8.32 -11.66
CA HIS A 68 7.92 -7.22 -10.70
C HIS A 68 6.62 -7.16 -9.90
N ASN A 69 5.51 -7.56 -10.50
CA ASN A 69 4.24 -7.69 -9.78
C ASN A 69 4.38 -8.65 -8.59
N TYR A 70 5.02 -9.80 -8.81
CA TYR A 70 5.25 -10.76 -7.74
C TYR A 70 6.14 -10.19 -6.62
N GLN A 71 7.05 -9.29 -6.94
CA GLN A 71 7.89 -8.64 -5.94
C GLN A 71 7.14 -7.62 -5.09
N ILE A 72 6.05 -7.07 -5.61
CA ILE A 72 5.19 -6.16 -4.85
C ILE A 72 4.34 -6.92 -3.83
N ASP A 73 3.85 -8.10 -4.22
CA ASP A 73 2.97 -8.92 -3.39
C ASP A 73 3.73 -9.45 -2.17
N CYS A 74 3.29 -9.05 -0.98
CA CYS A 74 3.89 -9.47 0.28
C CYS A 74 3.44 -10.86 0.73
N GLY A 75 2.51 -11.49 0.02
CA GLY A 75 1.99 -12.80 0.36
C GLY A 75 1.50 -12.87 1.80
N SER A 76 1.98 -13.85 2.56
CA SER A 76 1.60 -14.06 3.95
C SER A 76 2.63 -13.51 4.95
N SER A 77 3.60 -12.74 4.49
CA SER A 77 4.65 -12.19 5.36
C SER A 77 4.08 -11.13 6.30
N TYR A 78 3.92 -11.48 7.57
CA TYR A 78 3.37 -10.59 8.59
C TYR A 78 4.21 -9.33 8.78
N GLY A 79 5.54 -9.48 8.79
CA GLY A 79 6.44 -8.33 8.90
C GLY A 79 6.26 -7.33 7.76
N ASN A 80 6.12 -7.83 6.54
CA ASN A 80 5.89 -6.96 5.38
C ASN A 80 4.50 -6.33 5.42
N HIS A 81 3.49 -7.04 5.95
CA HIS A 81 2.16 -6.46 6.15
C HIS A 81 2.21 -5.26 7.11
N LEU A 82 3.00 -5.37 8.17
CA LEU A 82 3.16 -4.25 9.12
C LEU A 82 3.85 -3.05 8.49
N GLU A 83 4.81 -3.27 7.59
CA GLU A 83 5.44 -2.18 6.85
C GLU A 83 4.42 -1.45 5.96
N VAL A 84 3.55 -2.19 5.30
CA VAL A 84 2.49 -1.59 4.46
C VAL A 84 1.56 -0.75 5.33
N ILE A 85 1.14 -1.27 6.48
CA ILE A 85 0.25 -0.56 7.39
C ILE A 85 0.92 0.71 7.91
N ALA A 86 2.22 0.65 8.23
CA ALA A 86 2.98 1.83 8.63
C ALA A 86 3.00 2.88 7.51
N ASP A 87 3.22 2.47 6.27
CA ASP A 87 3.18 3.37 5.12
C ASP A 87 1.82 4.05 4.97
N ILE A 88 0.74 3.30 5.18
CA ILE A 88 -0.62 3.84 5.13
C ILE A 88 -0.81 4.90 6.21
N LEU A 89 -0.38 4.61 7.44
CA LEU A 89 -0.52 5.53 8.55
C LEU A 89 0.30 6.81 8.34
N ILE A 90 1.52 6.67 7.82
CA ILE A 90 2.37 7.81 7.48
C ILE A 90 1.68 8.68 6.40
N TYR A 91 1.16 8.04 5.37
CA TYR A 91 0.48 8.75 4.27
C TYR A 91 -0.72 9.55 4.80
N GLU A 92 -1.57 8.90 5.60
CA GLU A 92 -2.76 9.57 6.14
C GLU A 92 -2.41 10.67 7.11
N TYR A 93 -1.39 10.46 7.94
CA TYR A 93 -0.96 11.46 8.92
C TYR A 93 -0.40 12.71 8.23
N LYS A 94 0.45 12.52 7.21
CA LYS A 94 0.98 13.64 6.44
C LYS A 94 -0.12 14.43 5.74
N LYS A 95 -1.14 13.73 5.25
CA LYS A 95 -2.29 14.34 4.57
C LYS A 95 -3.08 15.22 5.53
N MET A 96 -3.20 14.81 6.80
CA MET A 96 -3.98 15.54 7.80
C MET A 96 -3.19 16.67 8.48
N TYR A 97 -1.92 16.46 8.78
CA TYR A 97 -1.14 17.35 9.65
C TYR A 97 0.13 17.91 8.99
N GLY A 98 0.47 17.46 7.79
CA GLY A 98 1.68 17.87 7.10
C GLY A 98 2.95 17.33 7.74
N VAL A 99 4.09 17.85 7.33
CA VAL A 99 5.42 17.38 7.76
C VAL A 99 5.71 17.74 9.23
N ALA A 100 5.12 18.81 9.73
CA ALA A 100 5.36 19.29 11.10
C ALA A 100 4.92 18.29 12.18
N GLY A 101 4.05 17.35 11.85
CA GLY A 101 3.56 16.35 12.79
C GLY A 101 4.40 15.08 12.89
N LEU A 102 5.52 15.00 12.21
CA LEU A 102 6.29 13.74 12.10
C LEU A 102 6.81 13.20 13.44
N GLY A 103 7.10 14.07 14.40
CA GLY A 103 7.55 13.63 15.72
C GLY A 103 6.48 12.85 16.48
N LYS A 104 5.23 13.30 16.41
CA LYS A 104 4.09 12.60 17.01
C LYS A 104 3.76 11.33 16.24
N LEU A 105 4.02 11.33 14.95
CA LEU A 105 3.76 10.19 14.07
C LEU A 105 4.61 8.98 14.47
N ALA A 106 5.87 9.19 14.82
CA ALA A 106 6.76 8.10 15.23
C ALA A 106 6.18 7.32 16.42
N ASP A 107 5.65 8.06 17.42
CA ASP A 107 5.02 7.45 18.59
C ASP A 107 3.76 6.67 18.20
N LYS A 108 2.95 7.25 17.34
CA LYS A 108 1.70 6.62 16.91
C LYS A 108 1.95 5.34 16.10
N ILE A 109 2.95 5.35 15.22
CA ILE A 109 3.33 4.16 14.46
C ILE A 109 3.80 3.05 15.42
N THR A 110 4.58 3.42 16.42
CA THR A 110 5.06 2.46 17.43
C THR A 110 3.88 1.84 18.18
N GLU A 111 2.88 2.64 18.57
CA GLU A 111 1.67 2.14 19.22
C GLU A 111 0.90 1.17 18.34
N GLU A 112 0.70 1.53 17.06
CA GLU A 112 -0.03 0.66 16.14
C GLU A 112 0.71 -0.63 15.87
N TYR A 113 2.02 -0.57 15.76
CA TYR A 113 2.87 -1.74 15.59
C TYR A 113 2.67 -2.72 16.76
N LYS A 114 2.72 -2.19 17.98
CA LYS A 114 2.52 -3.01 19.19
C LYS A 114 1.09 -3.56 19.26
N ARG A 115 0.10 -2.74 18.92
CA ARG A 115 -1.31 -3.14 18.94
C ARG A 115 -1.58 -4.31 17.99
N LEU A 116 -0.88 -4.35 16.86
CA LEU A 116 -1.01 -5.43 15.87
C LEU A 116 -0.15 -6.65 16.19
N GLY A 117 0.51 -6.66 17.36
CA GLY A 117 1.32 -7.80 17.78
C GLY A 117 2.77 -7.78 17.28
N GLY A 118 3.25 -6.62 16.81
CA GLY A 118 4.64 -6.45 16.45
C GLY A 118 5.54 -6.38 17.67
N GLU A 119 6.80 -6.70 17.51
CA GLU A 119 7.79 -6.63 18.59
C GLU A 119 8.57 -5.33 18.59
#